data_51dd56145525f9f03a232b2bfb2b82a7
#
_entry.id   51dd56145525f9f03a232b2bfb2b82a7
#
_cell.length_a   1.000
_cell.length_b   1.000
_cell.length_c   1.000
_cell.angle_alpha   90.00
_cell.angle_beta   90.00
_cell.angle_gamma   90.00
#
_symmetry.space_group_name_H-M   'P 1'
#
loop_
_entity.id
_entity.type
_entity.pdbx_description
1 polymer ?
#
loop_
_entity_poly.entity_id
_entity_poly.type
_entity_poly.pdbx_seq_one_letter_code
_entity_poly.pdbx_strand_id
1 'polypeptide(L)'
;MPEGHTIHRIARDHRRDFVGQKLRISSPQGRFEQGASELNGRKLKEVHAHGKHLCYEFPAGRMMHIHLGLYGKFRVHKLPPPEPRGAVRIRVIGEAKAFDLNGPNCCEIITKQDWKQIQNRLGADPLRSDADPEKAWQKISRSRQAIGKLLMDQSVMAGVGNVYRAEVLFVLGIHPERMGKEITRDEFDALWAKLVELLEIGVKYNRIVIADPKEIGKARSRMNRSERLLIYKHKVCVRCDGPVTWWELGARKAYACGRCQK
;
A
#
# COMPACT_ATOMS: atom_id res chain seq x y z
N MET A 1 4.13 -4.44 7.13
CA MET A 1 4.70 -3.95 5.87
C MET A 1 3.66 -3.06 5.23
N PRO A 2 3.98 -1.82 4.90
CA PRO A 2 3.05 -0.94 4.20
C PRO A 2 2.71 -1.48 2.80
N GLU A 3 1.41 -1.52 2.47
CA GLU A 3 0.89 -1.82 1.14
C GLU A 3 -0.02 -0.67 0.69
N GLY A 4 -0.63 -0.74 -0.49
CA GLY A 4 -1.39 0.35 -1.08
C GLY A 4 -2.40 1.00 -0.14
N HIS A 5 -3.18 0.20 0.61
CA HIS A 5 -4.15 0.71 1.59
C HIS A 5 -3.52 1.66 2.63
N THR A 6 -2.29 1.37 3.08
CA THR A 6 -1.58 2.22 4.05
C THR A 6 -1.27 3.58 3.44
N ILE A 7 -0.80 3.61 2.19
CA ILE A 7 -0.42 4.84 1.49
C ILE A 7 -1.66 5.70 1.19
N HIS A 8 -2.72 5.08 0.68
CA HIS A 8 -3.98 5.77 0.42
C HIS A 8 -4.64 6.30 1.70
N ARG A 9 -4.56 5.52 2.80
CA ARG A 9 -5.01 5.98 4.10
C ARG A 9 -4.25 7.22 4.57
N ILE A 10 -2.92 7.18 4.50
CA ILE A 10 -2.07 8.32 4.87
C ILE A 10 -2.39 9.53 3.99
N ALA A 11 -2.48 9.36 2.67
CA ALA A 11 -2.83 10.45 1.76
C ALA A 11 -4.17 11.10 2.13
N ARG A 12 -5.20 10.29 2.39
CA ARG A 12 -6.52 10.77 2.81
C ARG A 12 -6.46 11.54 4.13
N ASP A 13 -5.79 10.99 5.14
CA ASP A 13 -5.72 11.60 6.46
C ASP A 13 -4.87 12.88 6.44
N HIS A 14 -3.73 12.87 5.72
CA HIS A 14 -2.88 14.05 5.58
C HIS A 14 -3.50 15.13 4.67
N ARG A 15 -4.30 14.75 3.67
CA ARG A 15 -5.08 15.71 2.89
C ARG A 15 -6.04 16.50 3.78
N ARG A 16 -6.80 15.79 4.61
CA ARG A 16 -7.73 16.40 5.58
C ARG A 16 -7.01 17.29 6.60
N ASP A 17 -5.85 16.87 7.07
CA ASP A 17 -5.20 17.44 8.26
C ASP A 17 -4.19 18.55 7.92
N PHE A 18 -3.70 18.66 6.66
CA PHE A 18 -2.58 19.54 6.31
C PHE A 18 -2.75 20.33 5.01
N VAL A 19 -3.61 19.91 4.08
CA VAL A 19 -3.81 20.65 2.82
C VAL A 19 -4.39 22.04 3.10
N GLY A 20 -3.88 23.04 2.38
CA GLY A 20 -4.27 24.43 2.54
C GLY A 20 -3.44 25.21 3.56
N GLN A 21 -2.64 24.56 4.39
CA GLN A 21 -1.87 25.19 5.47
C GLN A 21 -0.43 25.49 5.05
N LYS A 22 0.17 26.54 5.63
CA LYS A 22 1.61 26.77 5.62
C LYS A 22 2.24 25.85 6.66
N LEU A 23 3.15 24.96 6.22
CA LEU A 23 3.73 23.93 7.08
C LEU A 23 5.12 24.31 7.57
N ARG A 24 5.39 24.08 8.85
CA ARG A 24 6.76 24.06 9.37
C ARG A 24 7.36 22.70 9.13
N ILE A 25 8.48 22.66 8.40
CA ILE A 25 9.10 21.41 7.96
C ILE A 25 10.57 21.42 8.39
N SER A 26 11.00 20.33 9.03
CA SER A 26 12.39 20.14 9.46
C SER A 26 12.84 18.70 9.24
N SER A 27 14.15 18.48 9.23
CA SER A 27 14.76 17.16 9.12
C SER A 27 15.61 16.86 10.35
N PRO A 28 15.01 16.36 11.46
CA PRO A 28 15.75 16.13 12.71
C PRO A 28 16.96 15.21 12.57
N GLN A 29 16.94 14.28 11.62
CA GLN A 29 18.06 13.38 11.32
C GLN A 29 19.10 14.00 10.36
N GLY A 30 18.81 15.15 9.71
CA GLY A 30 19.66 15.81 8.72
C GLY A 30 19.60 15.25 7.30
N ARG A 31 19.13 13.99 7.09
CA ARG A 31 19.17 13.33 5.78
C ARG A 31 18.20 13.89 4.73
N PHE A 32 17.40 14.87 5.08
CA PHE A 32 16.49 15.58 4.17
C PHE A 32 16.53 17.09 4.44
N GLU A 33 17.63 17.61 4.95
CA GLU A 33 17.75 19.00 5.43
C GLU A 33 17.52 20.03 4.32
N GLN A 34 18.15 19.84 3.16
CA GLN A 34 17.95 20.71 2.00
C GLN A 34 16.48 20.72 1.54
N GLY A 35 15.86 19.54 1.40
CA GLY A 35 14.45 19.46 1.00
C GLY A 35 13.51 20.04 2.06
N ALA A 36 13.81 19.84 3.34
CA ALA A 36 13.04 20.42 4.42
C ALA A 36 13.11 21.96 4.40
N SER A 37 14.31 22.52 4.24
CA SER A 37 14.53 23.98 4.10
C SER A 37 13.79 24.55 2.90
N GLU A 38 13.82 23.87 1.76
CA GLU A 38 13.13 24.28 0.53
C GLU A 38 11.60 24.33 0.68
N LEU A 39 11.04 23.40 1.47
CA LEU A 39 9.58 23.30 1.64
C LEU A 39 9.06 24.03 2.88
N ASN A 40 9.94 24.41 3.82
CA ASN A 40 9.54 25.04 5.07
C ASN A 40 8.80 26.38 4.82
N GLY A 41 7.69 26.58 5.53
CA GLY A 41 6.84 27.76 5.39
C GLY A 41 5.95 27.78 4.13
N ARG A 42 6.03 26.77 3.27
CA ARG A 42 5.20 26.71 2.06
C ARG A 42 3.83 26.11 2.35
N LYS A 43 2.84 26.53 1.57
CA LYS A 43 1.48 26.02 1.61
C LYS A 43 1.40 24.67 0.90
N LEU A 44 0.92 23.62 1.59
CA LEU A 44 0.65 22.33 0.97
C LEU A 44 -0.59 22.43 0.08
N LYS A 45 -0.48 22.03 -1.19
CA LYS A 45 -1.57 22.10 -2.17
C LYS A 45 -2.40 20.82 -2.19
N GLU A 46 -1.75 19.67 -2.24
CA GLU A 46 -2.41 18.38 -2.38
C GLU A 46 -1.51 17.25 -1.90
N VAL A 47 -2.12 16.10 -1.57
CA VAL A 47 -1.42 14.85 -1.23
C VAL A 47 -1.93 13.74 -2.14
N HIS A 48 -1.05 13.18 -2.96
CA HIS A 48 -1.35 12.14 -3.93
C HIS A 48 -0.86 10.78 -3.45
N ALA A 49 -1.62 9.73 -3.78
CA ALA A 49 -1.22 8.34 -3.63
C ALA A 49 -1.31 7.61 -4.96
N HIS A 50 -0.32 6.75 -5.26
CA HIS A 50 -0.39 5.78 -6.35
C HIS A 50 0.41 4.54 -5.95
N GLY A 51 -0.28 3.41 -5.82
CA GLY A 51 0.32 2.18 -5.32
C GLY A 51 0.94 2.35 -3.94
N LYS A 52 2.26 2.23 -3.87
CA LYS A 52 3.03 2.39 -2.64
C LYS A 52 3.78 3.71 -2.57
N HIS A 53 3.49 4.64 -3.47
CA HIS A 53 4.10 5.96 -3.56
C HIS A 53 3.16 7.03 -3.02
N LEU A 54 3.69 7.91 -2.20
CA LEU A 54 3.01 9.07 -1.62
C LEU A 54 3.71 10.34 -2.10
N CYS A 55 2.95 11.35 -2.50
CA CYS A 55 3.52 12.59 -3.01
C CYS A 55 2.76 13.80 -2.47
N TYR A 56 3.49 14.78 -1.93
CA TYR A 56 2.94 16.03 -1.42
C TYR A 56 3.26 17.15 -2.41
N GLU A 57 2.25 17.82 -2.93
CA GLU A 57 2.38 18.90 -3.91
C GLU A 57 2.48 20.25 -3.23
N PHE A 58 3.52 21.02 -3.58
CA PHE A 58 3.77 22.39 -3.13
C PHE A 58 3.76 23.36 -4.29
N PRO A 59 3.76 24.69 -4.04
CA PRO A 59 3.87 25.70 -5.09
C PRO A 59 5.12 25.57 -5.95
N ALA A 60 5.08 26.16 -7.15
CA ALA A 60 6.17 26.15 -8.13
C ALA A 60 6.56 24.73 -8.60
N GLY A 61 5.59 23.79 -8.67
CA GLY A 61 5.81 22.44 -9.19
C GLY A 61 6.69 21.53 -8.32
N ARG A 62 6.99 21.94 -7.10
CA ARG A 62 7.77 21.12 -6.16
C ARG A 62 6.91 20.03 -5.57
N MET A 63 7.44 18.83 -5.53
CA MET A 63 6.76 17.68 -4.97
C MET A 63 7.69 16.93 -4.02
N MET A 64 7.20 16.60 -2.82
CA MET A 64 7.92 15.71 -1.91
C MET A 64 7.41 14.29 -2.09
N HIS A 65 8.25 13.44 -2.67
CA HIS A 65 7.97 12.03 -2.90
C HIS A 65 8.46 11.18 -1.74
N ILE A 66 7.60 10.24 -1.30
CA ILE A 66 7.90 9.32 -0.21
C ILE A 66 7.55 7.90 -0.62
N HIS A 67 8.49 6.98 -0.41
CA HIS A 67 8.25 5.54 -0.46
C HIS A 67 8.67 4.90 0.86
N LEU A 68 7.71 4.30 1.58
CA LEU A 68 7.96 3.79 2.93
C LEU A 68 8.91 2.59 2.96
N GLY A 69 8.91 1.75 1.93
CA GLY A 69 9.65 0.49 1.95
C GLY A 69 9.09 -0.48 3.00
N LEU A 70 9.97 -1.21 3.68
CA LEU A 70 9.58 -2.19 4.70
C LEU A 70 9.42 -1.59 6.09
N TYR A 71 10.21 -0.58 6.42
CA TYR A 71 10.40 -0.06 7.78
C TYR A 71 9.83 1.34 7.98
N GLY A 72 9.57 2.05 6.88
CA GLY A 72 9.04 3.41 6.92
C GLY A 72 7.69 3.48 7.61
N LYS A 73 7.52 4.47 8.48
CA LYS A 73 6.26 4.71 9.19
C LYS A 73 6.05 6.18 9.50
N PHE A 74 4.81 6.59 9.48
CA PHE A 74 4.37 7.88 10.01
C PHE A 74 3.91 7.75 11.45
N ARG A 75 4.18 8.80 12.23
CA ARG A 75 3.64 9.01 13.59
C ARG A 75 2.98 10.37 13.61
N VAL A 76 1.69 10.40 13.89
CA VAL A 76 0.91 11.64 13.99
C VAL A 76 0.85 12.06 15.45
N HIS A 77 1.00 13.36 15.68
CA HIS A 77 1.00 13.97 17.02
C HIS A 77 -0.04 15.09 17.09
N LYS A 78 -0.59 15.30 18.29
CA LYS A 78 -1.25 16.56 18.67
C LYS A 78 -0.16 17.62 18.90
N LEU A 79 -0.55 18.89 18.90
CA LEU A 79 0.34 19.98 19.24
C LEU A 79 0.34 20.28 20.74
N PRO A 80 1.49 20.65 21.32
CA PRO A 80 2.81 20.60 20.74
C PRO A 80 3.31 19.16 20.55
N PRO A 81 4.04 18.85 19.45
CA PRO A 81 4.55 17.50 19.26
C PRO A 81 5.69 17.23 20.25
N PRO A 82 5.86 15.99 20.72
CA PRO A 82 6.98 15.63 21.59
C PRO A 82 8.31 15.75 20.84
N GLU A 83 9.42 15.69 21.57
CA GLU A 83 10.75 15.63 20.96
C GLU A 83 10.87 14.50 19.95
N PRO A 84 11.59 14.72 18.81
CA PRO A 84 11.79 13.70 17.80
C PRO A 84 12.46 12.45 18.38
N ARG A 85 11.87 11.26 18.14
CA ARG A 85 12.42 10.00 18.63
C ARG A 85 12.90 9.11 17.51
N GLY A 86 14.17 8.70 17.57
CA GLY A 86 14.82 7.82 16.60
C GLY A 86 15.12 8.53 15.28
N ALA A 87 15.24 7.76 14.20
CA ALA A 87 15.62 8.25 12.89
C ALA A 87 14.48 8.99 12.17
N VAL A 88 14.11 10.18 12.66
CA VAL A 88 13.08 11.03 12.04
C VAL A 88 13.67 11.71 10.81
N ARG A 89 13.28 11.24 9.61
CA ARG A 89 13.71 11.79 8.33
C ARG A 89 13.15 13.18 8.09
N ILE A 90 11.88 13.37 8.42
CA ILE A 90 11.16 14.62 8.29
C ILE A 90 10.14 14.76 9.41
N ARG A 91 10.04 15.96 9.96
CA ARG A 91 8.95 16.42 10.83
C ARG A 91 8.18 17.51 10.14
N VAL A 92 6.86 17.37 10.11
CA VAL A 92 5.93 18.36 9.55
C VAL A 92 4.98 18.80 10.63
N ILE A 93 4.82 20.11 10.81
CA ILE A 93 3.94 20.73 11.80
C ILE A 93 2.96 21.66 11.05
N GLY A 94 1.67 21.35 11.16
CA GLY A 94 0.57 22.17 10.68
C GLY A 94 -0.08 22.95 11.83
N GLU A 95 -1.31 23.44 11.62
CA GLU A 95 -2.04 24.28 12.57
C GLU A 95 -2.56 23.49 13.79
N ALA A 96 -3.03 22.25 13.61
CA ALA A 96 -3.64 21.45 14.67
C ALA A 96 -2.88 20.14 14.96
N LYS A 97 -2.06 19.68 14.02
CA LYS A 97 -1.38 18.39 14.08
C LYS A 97 0.06 18.48 13.56
N ALA A 98 0.85 17.50 13.96
CA ALA A 98 2.18 17.27 13.40
C ALA A 98 2.33 15.80 13.01
N PHE A 99 3.29 15.50 12.14
CA PHE A 99 3.73 14.13 11.93
C PHE A 99 5.24 14.00 11.79
N ASP A 100 5.73 12.85 12.18
CA ASP A 100 7.10 12.39 11.96
C ASP A 100 7.12 11.25 10.96
N LEU A 101 8.04 11.29 10.01
CA LEU A 101 8.36 10.19 9.11
C LEU A 101 9.67 9.54 9.55
N ASN A 102 9.60 8.28 9.96
CA ASN A 102 10.77 7.49 10.37
C ASN A 102 11.11 6.45 9.31
N GLY A 103 12.39 6.29 9.01
CA GLY A 103 12.97 5.20 8.24
C GLY A 103 12.35 4.90 6.86
N PRO A 104 11.95 5.89 6.05
CA PRO A 104 11.46 5.64 4.71
C PRO A 104 12.59 5.12 3.80
N ASN A 105 12.23 4.33 2.80
CA ASN A 105 13.16 3.91 1.76
C ASN A 105 13.55 5.10 0.85
N CYS A 106 12.59 5.98 0.56
CA CYS A 106 12.79 7.19 -0.22
C CYS A 106 12.04 8.36 0.43
N CYS A 107 12.68 9.53 0.46
CA CYS A 107 12.11 10.83 0.80
C CYS A 107 12.93 11.90 0.07
N GLU A 108 12.38 12.48 -0.98
CA GLU A 108 13.11 13.34 -1.92
C GLU A 108 12.20 14.45 -2.49
N ILE A 109 12.82 15.52 -2.98
CA ILE A 109 12.13 16.52 -3.79
C ILE A 109 12.20 16.10 -5.24
N ILE A 110 11.05 16.10 -5.89
CA ILE A 110 10.92 15.81 -7.33
C ILE A 110 10.10 16.91 -8.01
N THR A 111 10.17 16.93 -9.33
CA THR A 111 9.30 17.78 -10.16
C THR A 111 7.95 17.11 -10.43
N LYS A 112 6.99 17.88 -10.93
CA LYS A 112 5.70 17.35 -11.40
C LYS A 112 5.89 16.39 -12.59
N GLN A 113 6.91 16.60 -13.41
CA GLN A 113 7.26 15.70 -14.51
C GLN A 113 7.79 14.36 -14.01
N ASP A 114 8.66 14.37 -12.99
CA ASP A 114 9.17 13.13 -12.38
C ASP A 114 8.04 12.33 -11.73
N TRP A 115 7.09 13.00 -11.07
CA TRP A 115 5.91 12.33 -10.52
C TRP A 115 5.09 11.65 -11.62
N LYS A 116 4.89 12.33 -12.75
CA LYS A 116 4.21 11.74 -13.92
C LYS A 116 4.97 10.54 -14.48
N GLN A 117 6.30 10.58 -14.51
CA GLN A 117 7.12 9.44 -14.93
C GLN A 117 6.98 8.25 -13.96
N ILE A 118 6.94 8.50 -12.64
CA ILE A 118 6.67 7.45 -11.64
C ILE A 118 5.30 6.83 -11.91
N GLN A 119 4.26 7.64 -12.10
CA GLN A 119 2.90 7.15 -12.36
C GLN A 119 2.83 6.32 -13.65
N ASN A 120 3.51 6.74 -14.72
CA ASN A 120 3.51 6.03 -16.00
C ASN A 120 4.16 4.64 -15.93
N ARG A 121 5.08 4.42 -14.99
CA ARG A 121 5.71 3.11 -14.75
C ARG A 121 4.85 2.18 -13.92
N LEU A 122 3.89 2.72 -13.19
CA LEU A 122 3.01 1.93 -12.33
C LEU A 122 1.85 1.35 -13.15
N GLY A 123 1.44 0.17 -12.76
CA GLY A 123 0.24 -0.48 -13.26
C GLY A 123 -1.04 0.11 -12.65
N ALA A 124 -2.14 -0.54 -12.95
CA ALA A 124 -3.44 -0.16 -12.40
C ALA A 124 -3.44 -0.27 -10.87
N ASP A 125 -3.89 0.80 -10.21
CA ASP A 125 -4.02 0.85 -8.74
C ASP A 125 -5.51 0.71 -8.37
N PRO A 126 -5.92 -0.39 -7.72
CA PRO A 126 -7.33 -0.65 -7.40
C PRO A 126 -7.99 0.39 -6.49
N LEU A 127 -7.20 1.25 -5.82
CA LEU A 127 -7.73 2.31 -4.95
C LEU A 127 -7.90 3.67 -5.66
N ARG A 128 -7.57 3.76 -6.93
CA ARG A 128 -7.75 5.00 -7.70
C ARG A 128 -9.04 4.93 -8.53
N SER A 129 -9.79 6.02 -8.54
CA SER A 129 -11.02 6.12 -9.34
C SER A 129 -10.78 6.17 -10.86
N ASP A 130 -9.56 6.56 -11.27
CA ASP A 130 -9.11 6.61 -12.66
C ASP A 130 -8.30 5.36 -13.07
N ALA A 131 -8.33 4.29 -12.26
CA ALA A 131 -7.65 3.04 -12.58
C ALA A 131 -8.28 2.37 -13.80
N ASP A 132 -7.43 1.90 -14.70
CA ASP A 132 -7.83 1.12 -15.87
C ASP A 132 -7.44 -0.36 -15.67
N PRO A 133 -8.37 -1.23 -15.23
CA PRO A 133 -8.09 -2.64 -15.02
C PRO A 133 -7.68 -3.36 -16.30
N GLU A 134 -8.10 -2.87 -17.48
CA GLU A 134 -7.75 -3.48 -18.75
C GLU A 134 -6.24 -3.50 -19.01
N LYS A 135 -5.52 -2.47 -18.55
CA LYS A 135 -4.05 -2.44 -18.62
C LYS A 135 -3.39 -3.58 -17.82
N ALA A 136 -3.96 -3.93 -16.68
CA ALA A 136 -3.49 -5.07 -15.90
C ALA A 136 -3.85 -6.40 -16.57
N TRP A 137 -5.09 -6.51 -17.07
CA TRP A 137 -5.56 -7.68 -17.80
C TRP A 137 -4.69 -8.01 -19.01
N GLN A 138 -4.40 -7.03 -19.87
CA GLN A 138 -3.57 -7.23 -21.06
C GLN A 138 -2.16 -7.77 -20.73
N LYS A 139 -1.59 -7.37 -19.59
CA LYS A 139 -0.29 -7.88 -19.15
C LYS A 139 -0.41 -9.28 -18.54
N ILE A 140 -1.46 -9.55 -17.79
CA ILE A 140 -1.67 -10.84 -17.12
C ILE A 140 -2.02 -11.91 -18.16
N SER A 141 -3.01 -11.70 -19.01
CA SER A 141 -3.52 -12.70 -19.96
C SER A 141 -2.52 -13.16 -21.02
N ARG A 142 -1.46 -12.40 -21.26
CA ARG A 142 -0.38 -12.75 -22.19
C ARG A 142 0.86 -13.30 -21.51
N SER A 143 0.88 -13.35 -20.17
CA SER A 143 2.08 -13.69 -19.43
C SER A 143 2.18 -15.18 -19.12
N ARG A 144 3.37 -15.75 -19.34
CA ARG A 144 3.73 -17.08 -18.85
C ARG A 144 4.26 -17.09 -17.42
N GLN A 145 4.33 -15.92 -16.77
CA GLN A 145 4.72 -15.85 -15.38
C GLN A 145 3.56 -16.27 -14.46
N ALA A 146 3.91 -16.76 -13.29
CA ALA A 146 2.96 -17.09 -12.24
C ALA A 146 2.14 -15.86 -11.82
N ILE A 147 0.82 -16.02 -11.65
CA ILE A 147 -0.08 -14.94 -11.23
C ILE A 147 0.38 -14.31 -9.90
N GLY A 148 0.93 -15.11 -9.00
CA GLY A 148 1.49 -14.61 -7.74
C GLY A 148 2.69 -13.68 -7.92
N LYS A 149 3.48 -13.80 -8.99
CA LYS A 149 4.53 -12.84 -9.34
C LYS A 149 3.94 -11.57 -9.97
N LEU A 150 3.00 -11.74 -10.91
CA LEU A 150 2.36 -10.63 -11.61
C LEU A 150 1.64 -9.67 -10.65
N LEU A 151 0.95 -10.19 -9.63
CA LEU A 151 0.31 -9.36 -8.61
C LEU A 151 1.30 -8.58 -7.73
N MET A 152 2.56 -9.03 -7.64
CA MET A 152 3.61 -8.31 -6.91
C MET A 152 4.37 -7.30 -7.78
N ASP A 153 4.27 -7.41 -9.09
CA ASP A 153 4.86 -6.46 -10.03
C ASP A 153 4.05 -5.15 -10.04
N GLN A 154 4.66 -4.11 -9.50
CA GLN A 154 4.01 -2.80 -9.38
C GLN A 154 3.74 -2.15 -10.73
N SER A 155 4.34 -2.64 -11.82
CA SER A 155 4.03 -2.21 -13.19
C SER A 155 2.78 -2.90 -13.76
N VAL A 156 2.34 -4.02 -13.16
CA VAL A 156 1.11 -4.74 -13.51
C VAL A 156 -0.03 -4.29 -12.60
N MET A 157 0.18 -4.41 -11.28
CA MET A 157 -0.82 -4.12 -10.26
C MET A 157 -0.19 -3.25 -9.15
N ALA A 158 -0.41 -1.95 -9.21
CA ALA A 158 0.15 -1.03 -8.22
C ALA A 158 -0.56 -1.16 -6.87
N GLY A 159 0.23 -1.07 -5.78
CA GLY A 159 -0.31 -1.09 -4.41
C GLY A 159 -0.43 -2.48 -3.79
N VAL A 160 -0.64 -3.53 -4.58
CA VAL A 160 -0.72 -4.89 -4.06
C VAL A 160 0.63 -5.32 -3.51
N GLY A 161 0.61 -5.90 -2.33
CA GLY A 161 1.79 -6.46 -1.68
C GLY A 161 1.58 -7.92 -1.30
N ASN A 162 2.52 -8.44 -0.53
CA ASN A 162 2.59 -9.87 -0.25
C ASN A 162 1.39 -10.42 0.54
N VAL A 163 0.80 -9.59 1.40
CA VAL A 163 -0.35 -10.02 2.19
C VAL A 163 -1.59 -10.06 1.29
N TYR A 164 -1.90 -8.99 0.58
CA TYR A 164 -3.06 -8.99 -0.33
C TYR A 164 -2.94 -10.04 -1.42
N ARG A 165 -1.74 -10.25 -1.99
CA ARG A 165 -1.50 -11.34 -2.96
C ARG A 165 -1.92 -12.70 -2.41
N ALA A 166 -1.42 -13.06 -1.23
CA ALA A 166 -1.73 -14.36 -0.64
C ALA A 166 -3.22 -14.50 -0.34
N GLU A 167 -3.81 -13.48 0.25
CA GLU A 167 -5.19 -13.50 0.70
C GLU A 167 -6.19 -13.51 -0.46
N VAL A 168 -6.02 -12.66 -1.48
CA VAL A 168 -6.96 -12.61 -2.60
C VAL A 168 -6.93 -13.90 -3.42
N LEU A 169 -5.75 -14.47 -3.66
CA LEU A 169 -5.63 -15.74 -4.37
C LEU A 169 -6.26 -16.88 -3.58
N PHE A 170 -6.12 -16.90 -2.26
CA PHE A 170 -6.78 -17.89 -1.40
C PHE A 170 -8.31 -17.71 -1.41
N VAL A 171 -8.81 -16.49 -1.29
CA VAL A 171 -10.24 -16.21 -1.31
C VAL A 171 -10.89 -16.73 -2.59
N LEU A 172 -10.22 -16.56 -3.72
CA LEU A 172 -10.71 -16.97 -5.05
C LEU A 172 -10.33 -18.40 -5.44
N GLY A 173 -9.59 -19.14 -4.61
CA GLY A 173 -9.20 -20.52 -4.91
C GLY A 173 -8.13 -20.63 -6.01
N ILE A 174 -7.43 -19.56 -6.36
CA ILE A 174 -6.42 -19.53 -7.42
C ILE A 174 -5.04 -19.89 -6.83
N HIS A 175 -4.36 -20.89 -7.42
CA HIS A 175 -3.01 -21.22 -7.00
C HIS A 175 -2.00 -20.14 -7.45
N PRO A 176 -1.08 -19.69 -6.57
CA PRO A 176 -0.14 -18.62 -6.91
C PRO A 176 0.79 -18.92 -8.11
N GLU A 177 1.01 -20.16 -8.45
CA GLU A 177 1.86 -20.57 -9.58
C GLU A 177 1.12 -20.74 -10.90
N ARG A 178 -0.20 -20.65 -10.94
CA ARG A 178 -0.92 -20.63 -12.22
C ARG A 178 -0.35 -19.52 -13.09
N MET A 179 -0.15 -19.80 -14.36
CA MET A 179 0.36 -18.81 -15.30
C MET A 179 -0.69 -17.74 -15.56
N GLY A 180 -0.25 -16.50 -15.75
CA GLY A 180 -1.16 -15.39 -16.06
C GLY A 180 -2.05 -15.67 -17.26
N LYS A 181 -1.52 -16.30 -18.32
CA LYS A 181 -2.28 -16.71 -19.53
C LYS A 181 -3.37 -17.76 -19.29
N GLU A 182 -3.34 -18.44 -18.15
CA GLU A 182 -4.32 -19.45 -17.75
C GLU A 182 -5.45 -18.87 -16.89
N ILE A 183 -5.31 -17.62 -16.47
CA ILE A 183 -6.37 -16.90 -15.77
C ILE A 183 -7.42 -16.49 -16.80
N THR A 184 -8.66 -16.87 -16.54
CA THR A 184 -9.78 -16.46 -17.40
C THR A 184 -10.17 -15.00 -17.16
N ARG A 185 -10.94 -14.42 -18.06
CA ARG A 185 -11.46 -13.06 -17.90
C ARG A 185 -12.30 -12.93 -16.63
N ASP A 186 -13.20 -13.87 -16.39
CA ASP A 186 -14.08 -13.86 -15.21
C ASP A 186 -13.28 -13.97 -13.90
N GLU A 187 -12.24 -14.80 -13.87
CA GLU A 187 -11.33 -14.88 -12.72
C GLU A 187 -10.59 -13.58 -12.48
N PHE A 188 -10.14 -12.91 -13.54
CA PHE A 188 -9.48 -11.61 -13.42
C PHE A 188 -10.46 -10.54 -12.91
N ASP A 189 -11.66 -10.49 -13.44
CA ASP A 189 -12.68 -9.52 -13.01
C ASP A 189 -13.06 -9.72 -11.54
N ALA A 190 -13.21 -10.98 -11.11
CA ALA A 190 -13.40 -11.34 -9.70
C ALA A 190 -12.20 -10.94 -8.83
N LEU A 191 -10.97 -11.15 -9.33
CA LEU A 191 -9.73 -10.78 -8.64
C LEU A 191 -9.61 -9.27 -8.48
N TRP A 192 -9.89 -8.51 -9.52
CA TRP A 192 -9.89 -7.05 -9.47
C TRP A 192 -10.91 -6.52 -8.48
N ALA A 193 -12.16 -6.96 -8.60
CA ALA A 193 -13.24 -6.53 -7.70
C ALA A 193 -12.93 -6.86 -6.23
N LYS A 194 -12.39 -8.06 -5.97
CA LYS A 194 -12.01 -8.46 -4.61
C LYS A 194 -10.82 -7.66 -4.08
N LEU A 195 -9.84 -7.32 -4.91
CA LEU A 195 -8.73 -6.43 -4.50
C LEU A 195 -9.22 -5.03 -4.14
N VAL A 196 -10.12 -4.45 -4.93
CA VAL A 196 -10.74 -3.14 -4.61
C VAL A 196 -11.40 -3.20 -3.24
N GLU A 197 -12.32 -4.17 -3.03
CA GLU A 197 -13.04 -4.35 -1.77
C GLU A 197 -12.09 -4.47 -0.57
N LEU A 198 -11.11 -5.37 -0.66
CA LEU A 198 -10.21 -5.65 0.45
C LEU A 198 -9.26 -4.49 0.76
N LEU A 199 -8.79 -3.79 -0.26
CA LEU A 199 -7.94 -2.61 -0.10
C LEU A 199 -8.72 -1.44 0.50
N GLU A 200 -9.98 -1.21 0.11
CA GLU A 200 -10.87 -0.20 0.72
C GLU A 200 -11.13 -0.49 2.20
N ILE A 201 -11.39 -1.76 2.55
CA ILE A 201 -11.46 -2.20 3.95
C ILE A 201 -10.16 -1.85 4.68
N GLY A 202 -9.00 -2.11 4.04
CA GLY A 202 -7.70 -1.77 4.58
C GLY A 202 -7.53 -0.26 4.83
N VAL A 203 -7.96 0.58 3.90
CA VAL A 203 -7.98 2.05 4.05
C VAL A 203 -8.89 2.47 5.21
N LYS A 204 -10.08 1.88 5.32
CA LYS A 204 -11.05 2.22 6.38
C LYS A 204 -10.51 1.89 7.76
N TYR A 205 -9.97 0.70 7.97
CA TYR A 205 -9.54 0.20 9.28
C TYR A 205 -8.04 0.42 9.59
N ASN A 206 -7.28 0.99 8.67
CA ASN A 206 -5.81 1.16 8.77
C ASN A 206 -5.08 -0.16 9.06
N ARG A 207 -5.57 -1.24 8.52
CA ARG A 207 -4.99 -2.60 8.63
C ARG A 207 -5.65 -3.55 7.65
N ILE A 208 -4.93 -4.58 7.27
CA ILE A 208 -5.47 -5.63 6.39
C ILE A 208 -6.43 -6.50 7.20
N VAL A 209 -7.67 -6.61 6.74
CA VAL A 209 -8.72 -7.48 7.32
C VAL A 209 -9.45 -8.15 6.17
N ILE A 210 -9.32 -9.46 6.07
CA ILE A 210 -9.87 -10.28 5.00
C ILE A 210 -11.11 -11.05 5.50
N ALA A 211 -11.02 -11.60 6.71
CA ALA A 211 -12.08 -12.43 7.29
C ALA A 211 -13.42 -11.68 7.42
N ASP A 212 -14.49 -12.40 7.18
CA ASP A 212 -15.84 -11.88 7.36
C ASP A 212 -16.15 -11.73 8.87
N PRO A 213 -16.66 -10.59 9.32
CA PRO A 213 -17.12 -10.38 10.69
C PRO A 213 -18.15 -11.40 11.15
N LYS A 214 -19.01 -11.87 10.25
CA LYS A 214 -20.05 -12.87 10.57
C LYS A 214 -19.45 -14.23 10.90
N GLU A 215 -18.43 -14.66 10.13
CA GLU A 215 -17.75 -15.95 10.35
C GLU A 215 -16.93 -15.95 11.63
N ILE A 216 -16.30 -14.82 11.97
CA ILE A 216 -15.45 -14.69 13.16
C ILE A 216 -16.26 -14.31 14.41
N GLY A 217 -17.50 -13.81 14.27
CA GLY A 217 -18.30 -13.31 15.38
C GLY A 217 -17.77 -12.03 16.02
N LYS A 218 -16.87 -11.30 15.32
CA LYS A 218 -16.20 -10.09 15.83
C LYS A 218 -16.21 -8.97 14.79
N ALA A 219 -16.40 -7.74 15.25
CA ALA A 219 -16.21 -6.56 14.39
C ALA A 219 -14.77 -6.49 13.86
N ARG A 220 -14.59 -6.06 12.59
CA ARG A 220 -13.27 -5.93 11.94
C ARG A 220 -12.24 -5.15 12.77
N SER A 221 -12.68 -4.17 13.54
CA SER A 221 -11.84 -3.38 14.45
C SER A 221 -11.27 -4.18 15.63
N ARG A 222 -11.93 -5.25 16.06
CA ARG A 222 -11.57 -6.07 17.23
C ARG A 222 -10.82 -7.35 16.89
N MET A 223 -10.75 -7.75 15.60
CA MET A 223 -10.05 -8.94 15.18
C MET A 223 -8.54 -8.81 15.42
N ASN A 224 -7.91 -9.81 16.02
CA ASN A 224 -6.47 -9.92 16.11
C ASN A 224 -5.85 -10.33 14.75
N ARG A 225 -4.53 -10.52 14.69
CA ARG A 225 -3.85 -10.81 13.41
C ARG A 225 -4.20 -12.17 12.84
N SER A 226 -4.34 -13.19 13.64
CA SER A 226 -4.69 -14.54 13.19
C SER A 226 -6.15 -14.65 12.76
N GLU A 227 -7.04 -13.88 13.36
CA GLU A 227 -8.47 -13.86 13.00
C GLU A 227 -8.77 -13.10 11.71
N ARG A 228 -7.99 -12.07 11.37
CA ARG A 228 -8.27 -11.21 10.21
C ARG A 228 -7.63 -11.64 8.89
N LEU A 229 -6.69 -12.60 8.92
CA LEU A 229 -6.04 -13.17 7.74
C LEU A 229 -6.44 -14.64 7.62
N LEU A 230 -6.55 -15.13 6.37
CA LEU A 230 -7.05 -16.48 6.10
C LEU A 230 -5.94 -17.47 5.73
N ILE A 231 -4.87 -17.00 5.10
CA ILE A 231 -3.78 -17.86 4.61
C ILE A 231 -2.38 -17.35 4.96
N TYR A 232 -2.17 -16.03 4.97
CA TYR A 232 -0.84 -15.45 5.11
C TYR A 232 -0.19 -15.77 6.45
N LYS A 233 0.87 -16.60 6.42
CA LYS A 233 1.60 -17.11 7.59
C LYS A 233 0.79 -18.07 8.49
N HIS A 234 -0.35 -18.58 8.04
CA HIS A 234 -1.00 -19.70 8.70
C HIS A 234 -0.24 -20.99 8.43
N LYS A 235 -0.34 -21.95 9.33
CA LYS A 235 0.20 -23.32 9.18
C LYS A 235 -0.88 -24.30 8.72
N VAL A 236 -2.14 -23.99 9.06
CA VAL A 236 -3.32 -24.81 8.78
C VAL A 236 -4.32 -23.92 8.01
N CYS A 237 -4.94 -24.51 7.01
CA CYS A 237 -5.93 -23.86 6.18
C CYS A 237 -7.25 -23.67 6.95
N VAL A 238 -7.77 -22.45 7.00
CA VAL A 238 -9.02 -22.14 7.71
C VAL A 238 -10.28 -22.73 7.04
N ARG A 239 -10.18 -23.24 5.80
CA ARG A 239 -11.31 -23.81 5.05
C ARG A 239 -11.40 -25.33 5.13
N CYS A 240 -10.26 -26.03 5.16
CA CYS A 240 -10.25 -27.49 5.01
C CYS A 240 -9.32 -28.19 6.02
N ASP A 241 -8.80 -27.47 6.99
CA ASP A 241 -7.86 -27.94 8.03
C ASP A 241 -6.60 -28.65 7.49
N GLY A 242 -6.38 -28.57 6.17
CA GLY A 242 -5.18 -29.09 5.53
C GLY A 242 -3.96 -28.19 5.75
N PRO A 243 -2.75 -28.68 5.43
CA PRO A 243 -1.54 -27.90 5.59
C PRO A 243 -1.49 -26.72 4.63
N VAL A 244 -1.01 -25.57 5.12
CA VAL A 244 -0.60 -24.43 4.29
C VAL A 244 0.89 -24.58 4.00
N THR A 245 1.21 -24.66 2.72
CA THR A 245 2.59 -24.68 2.24
C THR A 245 3.09 -23.27 1.96
N TRP A 246 4.41 -23.08 2.00
CA TRP A 246 5.03 -21.85 1.59
C TRP A 246 6.34 -22.14 0.84
N TRP A 247 6.65 -21.29 -0.12
CA TRP A 247 7.89 -21.34 -0.90
C TRP A 247 8.30 -19.94 -1.37
N GLU A 248 9.49 -19.83 -1.94
CA GLU A 248 9.93 -18.58 -2.54
C GLU A 248 9.35 -18.43 -3.95
N LEU A 249 8.58 -17.39 -4.16
CA LEU A 249 8.04 -16.99 -5.45
C LEU A 249 8.49 -15.56 -5.76
N GLY A 250 9.52 -15.42 -6.59
CA GLY A 250 10.26 -14.18 -6.71
C GLY A 250 11.05 -13.90 -5.43
N ALA A 251 11.10 -12.65 -4.99
CA ALA A 251 11.82 -12.26 -3.77
C ALA A 251 10.95 -12.35 -2.49
N ARG A 252 9.85 -13.09 -2.50
CA ARG A 252 8.90 -13.16 -1.37
C ARG A 252 8.30 -14.55 -1.20
N LYS A 253 7.99 -14.90 0.06
CA LYS A 253 7.28 -16.13 0.38
C LYS A 253 5.85 -16.09 -0.14
N ALA A 254 5.47 -17.04 -0.99
CA ALA A 254 4.10 -17.35 -1.33
C ALA A 254 3.53 -18.33 -0.27
N TYR A 255 2.21 -18.34 -0.15
CA TYR A 255 1.46 -19.22 0.76
C TYR A 255 0.27 -19.77 -0.01
N ALA A 256 0.03 -21.08 0.08
CA ALA A 256 -1.14 -21.69 -0.52
C ALA A 256 -1.59 -22.96 0.24
N CYS A 257 -2.87 -23.28 0.09
CA CYS A 257 -3.44 -24.56 0.44
C CYS A 257 -3.65 -25.38 -0.85
N GLY A 258 -2.89 -26.44 -1.06
CA GLY A 258 -3.00 -27.27 -2.28
C GLY A 258 -4.34 -28.01 -2.44
N ARG A 259 -5.22 -28.00 -1.42
CA ARG A 259 -6.59 -28.55 -1.52
C ARG A 259 -7.58 -27.49 -1.97
N CYS A 260 -7.42 -26.22 -1.54
CA CYS A 260 -8.38 -25.14 -1.77
C CYS A 260 -8.02 -24.24 -2.94
N GLN A 261 -6.78 -24.30 -3.44
CA GLN A 261 -6.30 -23.46 -4.54
C GLN A 261 -5.78 -24.33 -5.69
N LYS A 262 -6.27 -24.08 -6.88
CA LYS A 262 -5.98 -24.82 -8.12
C LYS A 262 -5.48 -23.91 -9.23
#